data_1a9a00a351fbf713fd2339a3e42084e3
#
_entry.id   1a9a00a351fbf713fd2339a3e42084e3
#
_cell.length_a   1.000
_cell.length_b   1.000
_cell.length_c   1.000
_cell.angle_alpha   90.00
_cell.angle_beta   90.00
_cell.angle_gamma   90.00
#
_symmetry.space_group_name_H-M   'P 1'
#
loop_
_entity.id
_entity.type
_entity.pdbx_description
1 polymer ?
#
loop_
_entity_poly.entity_id
_entity_poly.type
_entity_poly.pdbx_seq_one_letter_code
_entity_poly.pdbx_strand_id
1 'polypeptide(L)'
;MKSVGIIAEYNPFHNGHAYQLQKAKEASGADFAVAVMSGDFVQRGEPAMFERRLRARWALENGADMVIALPAPFALASAEAFALGGVTLLSKSGIADSIAFGSECGDTDLLYRAAYVLNNEPDELKALIRSNISRGLSYPDARARAFGEYLPPELASVFSSPNDILGIEYIRAIRRIDATLQPIAIGRTGVAHDSTHTCGGFTSASNIRRLIVSGESEHIKSYIPEGIYEDMLSVLGRTAPIMLQSLSRETVYALRRMSKEQLKSLPDVTEGLENLLYSACRKYADIGSVLTAVKSRRYTMARLKRICMCALLGIYGSPMKKLDSLFIRVLGIRREAQSLLSALHEKSELPVFTRYGDVSKLNERQSELMALEVRCADIAALGRPSPSPVKSDFSYPLIIV
;
A
#
# COMPACT_ATOMS: atom_id res chain seq x y z
N MET A 1 -13.64 -8.59 -23.44
CA MET A 1 -12.45 -8.07 -22.75
C MET A 1 -12.72 -8.20 -21.27
N LYS A 2 -12.03 -9.09 -20.61
CA LYS A 2 -12.16 -9.36 -19.17
C LYS A 2 -10.86 -8.96 -18.48
N SER A 3 -10.93 -8.28 -17.32
CA SER A 3 -9.72 -7.91 -16.61
C SER A 3 -9.80 -8.15 -15.11
N VAL A 4 -8.63 -8.43 -14.52
CA VAL A 4 -8.46 -8.63 -13.08
C VAL A 4 -7.66 -7.48 -12.47
N GLY A 5 -8.19 -6.89 -11.42
CA GLY A 5 -7.51 -5.87 -10.62
C GLY A 5 -6.59 -6.50 -9.57
N ILE A 6 -5.47 -5.85 -9.29
CA ILE A 6 -4.54 -6.21 -8.21
C ILE A 6 -4.13 -4.93 -7.50
N ILE A 7 -4.22 -4.90 -6.16
CA ILE A 7 -3.73 -3.77 -5.38
C ILE A 7 -2.37 -4.17 -4.78
N ALA A 8 -1.32 -3.38 -5.06
CA ALA A 8 0.05 -3.76 -4.75
C ALA A 8 0.93 -2.58 -4.33
N GLU A 9 2.05 -2.89 -3.70
CA GLU A 9 3.13 -1.94 -3.41
C GLU A 9 4.32 -2.09 -4.36
N TYR A 10 4.66 -3.33 -4.72
CA TYR A 10 5.84 -3.69 -5.52
C TYR A 10 7.13 -3.05 -4.99
N ASN A 11 7.40 -3.22 -3.71
CA ASN A 11 8.48 -2.54 -3.00
C ASN A 11 9.60 -3.49 -2.49
N PRO A 12 10.50 -3.99 -3.39
CA PRO A 12 10.46 -3.91 -4.84
C PRO A 12 9.60 -4.99 -5.48
N PHE A 13 9.45 -4.95 -6.81
CA PHE A 13 8.87 -6.04 -7.60
C PHE A 13 9.77 -7.28 -7.53
N HIS A 14 9.20 -8.48 -7.42
CA HIS A 14 9.94 -9.73 -7.31
C HIS A 14 9.14 -10.92 -7.89
N ASN A 15 9.76 -12.11 -7.97
CA ASN A 15 9.16 -13.31 -8.56
C ASN A 15 7.76 -13.65 -7.99
N GLY A 16 7.54 -13.41 -6.69
CA GLY A 16 6.23 -13.63 -6.09
C GLY A 16 5.13 -12.72 -6.65
N HIS A 17 5.47 -11.50 -7.08
CA HIS A 17 4.52 -10.61 -7.73
C HIS A 17 4.23 -11.02 -9.19
N ALA A 18 5.25 -11.46 -9.92
CA ALA A 18 5.07 -12.02 -11.28
C ALA A 18 4.17 -13.26 -11.24
N TYR A 19 4.43 -14.17 -10.29
CA TYR A 19 3.60 -15.34 -10.03
C TYR A 19 2.14 -14.95 -9.71
N GLN A 20 1.94 -13.97 -8.83
CA GLN A 20 0.60 -13.49 -8.48
C GLN A 20 -0.14 -12.93 -9.69
N LEU A 21 0.51 -12.13 -10.53
CA LEU A 21 -0.08 -11.57 -11.76
C LEU A 21 -0.52 -12.68 -12.72
N GLN A 22 0.35 -13.68 -12.93
CA GLN A 22 0.02 -14.85 -13.76
C GLN A 22 -1.17 -15.61 -13.19
N LYS A 23 -1.12 -15.99 -11.91
CA LYS A 23 -2.21 -16.76 -11.25
C LYS A 23 -3.52 -15.98 -11.18
N ALA A 24 -3.47 -14.67 -11.05
CA ALA A 24 -4.66 -13.84 -11.09
C ALA A 24 -5.37 -13.91 -12.45
N LYS A 25 -4.64 -13.82 -13.55
CA LYS A 25 -5.21 -14.00 -14.90
C LYS A 25 -5.76 -15.41 -15.09
N GLU A 26 -5.01 -16.43 -14.72
CA GLU A 26 -5.44 -17.83 -14.81
C GLU A 26 -6.74 -18.09 -14.03
N ALA A 27 -6.79 -17.69 -12.75
CA ALA A 27 -7.93 -17.96 -11.87
C ALA A 27 -9.19 -17.15 -12.26
N SER A 28 -9.01 -15.95 -12.77
CA SER A 28 -10.13 -15.10 -13.21
C SER A 28 -10.58 -15.39 -14.64
N GLY A 29 -9.76 -16.06 -15.46
CA GLY A 29 -9.94 -16.14 -16.91
C GLY A 29 -9.88 -14.77 -17.59
N ALA A 30 -9.10 -13.83 -17.04
CA ALA A 30 -8.98 -12.48 -17.56
C ALA A 30 -7.92 -12.38 -18.64
N ASP A 31 -8.19 -11.56 -19.66
CA ASP A 31 -7.25 -11.23 -20.72
C ASP A 31 -6.16 -10.29 -20.20
N PHE A 32 -6.53 -9.39 -19.27
CA PHE A 32 -5.68 -8.31 -18.79
C PHE A 32 -5.61 -8.25 -17.25
N ALA A 33 -4.45 -7.78 -16.73
CA ALA A 33 -4.23 -7.48 -15.33
C ALA A 33 -3.99 -5.97 -15.13
N VAL A 34 -4.82 -5.35 -14.27
CA VAL A 34 -4.73 -3.93 -13.91
C VAL A 34 -4.18 -3.81 -12.50
N ALA A 35 -2.99 -3.26 -12.34
CA ALA A 35 -2.39 -3.05 -11.02
C ALA A 35 -2.69 -1.64 -10.50
N VAL A 36 -3.33 -1.54 -9.32
CA VAL A 36 -3.41 -0.30 -8.55
C VAL A 36 -2.24 -0.30 -7.57
N MET A 37 -1.25 0.54 -7.83
CA MET A 37 0.04 0.51 -7.16
C MET A 37 0.26 1.73 -6.27
N SER A 38 0.70 1.53 -5.02
CA SER A 38 1.16 2.61 -4.14
C SER A 38 2.21 3.49 -4.81
N GLY A 39 2.06 4.80 -4.67
CA GLY A 39 2.98 5.80 -5.20
C GLY A 39 4.38 5.74 -4.56
N ASP A 40 4.91 6.88 -4.15
CA ASP A 40 6.26 6.97 -3.58
C ASP A 40 6.33 6.61 -2.09
N PHE A 41 5.18 6.37 -1.46
CA PHE A 41 5.05 5.91 -0.07
C PHE A 41 4.15 4.69 0.00
N VAL A 42 4.41 3.81 0.96
CA VAL A 42 3.77 2.50 1.09
C VAL A 42 3.08 2.32 2.43
N GLN A 43 2.16 1.36 2.54
CA GLN A 43 1.30 1.12 3.71
C GLN A 43 2.09 0.85 5.01
N ARG A 44 3.29 0.34 4.91
CA ARG A 44 4.19 0.14 6.06
C ARG A 44 4.64 1.46 6.71
N GLY A 45 4.31 2.62 6.11
CA GLY A 45 4.68 3.94 6.60
C GLY A 45 6.12 4.30 6.28
N GLU A 46 6.58 3.92 5.11
CA GLU A 46 7.92 4.17 4.62
C GLU A 46 7.87 4.72 3.19
N PRO A 47 8.90 5.46 2.73
CA PRO A 47 9.06 5.68 1.31
C PRO A 47 9.27 4.35 0.60
N ALA A 48 8.82 4.25 -0.64
CA ALA A 48 9.15 3.11 -1.48
C ALA A 48 10.66 3.14 -1.80
N MET A 49 11.32 1.98 -1.73
CA MET A 49 12.78 1.88 -1.92
C MET A 49 13.24 2.36 -3.29
N PHE A 50 12.41 2.14 -4.31
CA PHE A 50 12.62 2.55 -5.70
C PHE A 50 11.49 3.47 -6.17
N GLU A 51 11.79 4.37 -7.10
CA GLU A 51 10.84 5.31 -7.67
C GLU A 51 9.61 4.60 -8.25
N ARG A 52 8.43 5.22 -8.12
CA ARG A 52 7.17 4.62 -8.59
C ARG A 52 7.17 4.30 -10.08
N ARG A 53 7.83 5.11 -10.90
CA ARG A 53 7.90 4.88 -12.35
C ARG A 53 8.71 3.63 -12.70
N LEU A 54 9.80 3.41 -11.99
CA LEU A 54 10.63 2.24 -12.17
C LEU A 54 9.84 0.97 -11.77
N ARG A 55 9.16 1.02 -10.62
CA ARG A 55 8.32 -0.09 -10.15
C ARG A 55 7.12 -0.37 -11.09
N ALA A 56 6.51 0.69 -11.65
CA ALA A 56 5.45 0.55 -12.63
C ALA A 56 5.96 -0.12 -13.92
N ARG A 57 7.13 0.28 -14.44
CA ARG A 57 7.75 -0.35 -15.61
C ARG A 57 8.02 -1.83 -15.34
N TRP A 58 8.63 -2.17 -14.22
CA TRP A 58 8.89 -3.56 -13.85
C TRP A 58 7.62 -4.41 -13.78
N ALA A 59 6.53 -3.86 -13.26
CA ALA A 59 5.26 -4.55 -13.21
C ALA A 59 4.70 -4.81 -14.63
N LEU A 60 4.78 -3.82 -15.51
CA LEU A 60 4.32 -3.94 -16.91
C LEU A 60 5.15 -4.96 -17.70
N GLU A 61 6.47 -4.93 -17.55
CA GLU A 61 7.39 -5.88 -18.20
C GLU A 61 7.17 -7.33 -17.71
N ASN A 62 6.54 -7.51 -16.54
CA ASN A 62 6.37 -8.81 -15.88
C ASN A 62 4.92 -9.21 -15.61
N GLY A 63 3.99 -8.79 -16.47
CA GLY A 63 2.65 -9.36 -16.53
C GLY A 63 1.48 -8.45 -16.18
N ALA A 64 1.71 -7.26 -15.63
CA ALA A 64 0.68 -6.23 -15.56
C ALA A 64 0.46 -5.60 -16.94
N ASP A 65 -0.78 -5.32 -17.30
CA ASP A 65 -1.11 -4.71 -18.59
C ASP A 65 -1.37 -3.21 -18.46
N MET A 66 -1.79 -2.76 -17.28
CA MET A 66 -1.94 -1.35 -16.91
C MET A 66 -1.55 -1.14 -15.46
N VAL A 67 -0.90 -0.01 -15.15
CA VAL A 67 -0.60 0.40 -13.78
C VAL A 67 -1.24 1.75 -13.48
N ILE A 68 -2.07 1.79 -12.45
CA ILE A 68 -2.77 2.97 -11.92
C ILE A 68 -2.14 3.33 -10.57
N ALA A 69 -1.95 4.61 -10.28
CA ALA A 69 -1.43 5.06 -9.00
C ALA A 69 -2.52 5.03 -7.91
N LEU A 70 -2.19 4.45 -6.74
CA LEU A 70 -2.96 4.62 -5.51
C LEU A 70 -2.49 5.88 -4.80
N PRO A 71 -3.34 6.89 -4.57
CA PRO A 71 -2.94 8.13 -3.94
C PRO A 71 -2.41 7.96 -2.51
N ALA A 72 -1.43 8.79 -2.13
CA ALA A 72 -0.70 8.70 -0.87
C ALA A 72 -1.57 8.67 0.39
N PRO A 73 -2.70 9.40 0.51
CA PRO A 73 -3.57 9.29 1.67
C PRO A 73 -4.14 7.88 1.90
N PHE A 74 -4.34 7.11 0.84
CA PHE A 74 -4.79 5.72 0.92
C PHE A 74 -3.61 4.75 1.03
N ALA A 75 -2.52 5.02 0.32
CA ALA A 75 -1.30 4.21 0.40
C ALA A 75 -0.68 4.23 1.81
N LEU A 76 -0.77 5.36 2.54
CA LEU A 76 -0.29 5.54 3.93
C LEU A 76 -1.39 5.35 4.98
N ALA A 77 -2.36 4.49 4.72
CA ALA A 77 -3.49 4.29 5.62
C ALA A 77 -3.51 2.92 6.30
N SER A 78 -4.50 2.73 7.19
CA SER A 78 -4.83 1.40 7.73
C SER A 78 -5.24 0.44 6.60
N ALA A 79 -5.24 -0.87 6.88
CA ALA A 79 -5.66 -1.88 5.90
C ALA A 79 -7.07 -1.58 5.33
N GLU A 80 -8.00 -1.14 6.18
CA GLU A 80 -9.36 -0.76 5.79
C GLU A 80 -9.36 0.38 4.75
N ALA A 81 -8.66 1.48 5.03
CA ALA A 81 -8.65 2.64 4.13
C ALA A 81 -7.81 2.39 2.87
N PHE A 82 -6.72 1.64 2.98
CA PHE A 82 -5.92 1.19 1.84
C PHE A 82 -6.76 0.34 0.88
N ALA A 83 -7.47 -0.66 1.41
CA ALA A 83 -8.37 -1.52 0.65
C ALA A 83 -9.49 -0.71 -0.01
N LEU A 84 -10.13 0.19 0.75
CA LEU A 84 -11.22 1.01 0.24
C LEU A 84 -10.76 1.91 -0.92
N GLY A 85 -9.61 2.57 -0.80
CA GLY A 85 -9.06 3.40 -1.87
C GLY A 85 -8.76 2.61 -3.14
N GLY A 86 -8.09 1.46 -3.00
CA GLY A 86 -7.74 0.62 -4.14
C GLY A 86 -8.95 -0.03 -4.82
N VAL A 87 -9.90 -0.57 -4.03
CA VAL A 87 -11.14 -1.15 -4.53
C VAL A 87 -12.01 -0.09 -5.22
N THR A 88 -12.08 1.13 -4.66
CA THR A 88 -12.83 2.24 -5.28
C THR A 88 -12.25 2.61 -6.65
N LEU A 89 -10.91 2.68 -6.77
CA LEU A 89 -10.27 2.95 -8.06
C LEU A 89 -10.56 1.85 -9.09
N LEU A 90 -10.46 0.57 -8.70
CA LEU A 90 -10.77 -0.55 -9.59
C LEU A 90 -12.24 -0.54 -10.00
N SER A 91 -13.16 -0.42 -9.06
CA SER A 91 -14.59 -0.40 -9.33
C SER A 91 -14.98 0.75 -10.24
N LYS A 92 -14.60 1.99 -9.86
CA LYS A 92 -14.94 3.20 -10.62
C LYS A 92 -14.15 3.38 -11.93
N SER A 93 -13.14 2.53 -12.18
CA SER A 93 -12.49 2.46 -13.48
C SER A 93 -13.43 1.90 -14.57
N GLY A 94 -14.40 1.09 -14.18
CA GLY A 94 -15.33 0.43 -15.09
C GLY A 94 -14.68 -0.65 -15.99
N ILE A 95 -13.40 -0.96 -15.76
CA ILE A 95 -12.67 -1.95 -16.57
C ILE A 95 -12.32 -3.22 -15.80
N ALA A 96 -12.41 -3.26 -14.48
CA ALA A 96 -12.09 -4.43 -13.68
C ALA A 96 -13.35 -5.27 -13.38
N ASP A 97 -13.30 -6.58 -13.66
CA ASP A 97 -14.38 -7.53 -13.38
C ASP A 97 -14.16 -8.25 -12.03
N SER A 98 -12.92 -8.39 -11.64
CA SER A 98 -12.52 -9.09 -10.42
C SER A 98 -11.33 -8.41 -9.75
N ILE A 99 -11.08 -8.75 -8.48
CA ILE A 99 -9.87 -8.38 -7.75
C ILE A 99 -9.19 -9.63 -7.21
N ALA A 100 -7.92 -9.82 -7.56
CA ALA A 100 -7.11 -10.92 -7.04
C ALA A 100 -6.08 -10.41 -6.03
N PHE A 101 -5.87 -11.17 -4.97
CA PHE A 101 -4.91 -10.85 -3.92
C PHE A 101 -4.26 -12.11 -3.35
N GLY A 102 -3.02 -11.97 -2.88
CA GLY A 102 -2.33 -13.06 -2.19
C GLY A 102 -2.99 -13.34 -0.84
N SER A 103 -3.10 -14.60 -0.47
CA SER A 103 -3.72 -15.07 0.77
C SER A 103 -2.92 -16.22 1.35
N GLU A 104 -2.75 -16.25 2.65
CA GLU A 104 -2.12 -17.38 3.34
C GLU A 104 -3.04 -18.60 3.35
N CYS A 105 -4.34 -18.41 3.57
CA CYS A 105 -5.31 -19.52 3.54
C CYS A 105 -5.71 -19.94 2.12
N GLY A 106 -5.65 -19.03 1.13
CA GLY A 106 -6.03 -19.30 -0.25
C GLY A 106 -7.52 -19.64 -0.47
N ASP A 107 -8.37 -19.40 0.53
CA ASP A 107 -9.79 -19.75 0.53
C ASP A 107 -10.65 -18.49 0.56
N THR A 108 -11.23 -18.15 -0.60
CA THR A 108 -12.08 -16.95 -0.75
C THR A 108 -13.34 -17.04 0.11
N ASP A 109 -13.96 -18.22 0.26
CA ASP A 109 -15.20 -18.39 1.02
C ASP A 109 -14.94 -18.20 2.52
N LEU A 110 -13.79 -18.69 3.02
CA LEU A 110 -13.37 -18.47 4.39
C LEU A 110 -13.16 -16.96 4.68
N LEU A 111 -12.55 -16.24 3.73
CA LEU A 111 -12.37 -14.80 3.85
C LEU A 111 -13.71 -14.03 3.76
N TYR A 112 -14.69 -14.49 2.98
CA TYR A 112 -16.04 -13.94 2.99
C TYR A 112 -16.73 -14.11 4.34
N ARG A 113 -16.61 -15.29 4.97
CA ARG A 113 -17.13 -15.55 6.32
C ARG A 113 -16.48 -14.64 7.33
N ALA A 114 -15.16 -14.44 7.26
CA ALA A 114 -14.43 -13.52 8.12
C ALA A 114 -14.89 -12.06 7.94
N ALA A 115 -15.05 -11.60 6.69
CA ALA A 115 -15.56 -10.27 6.37
C ALA A 115 -16.99 -10.05 6.90
N TYR A 116 -17.83 -11.09 6.84
CA TYR A 116 -19.18 -11.04 7.41
C TYR A 116 -19.17 -10.85 8.93
N VAL A 117 -18.32 -11.58 9.65
CA VAL A 117 -18.15 -11.43 11.10
C VAL A 117 -17.73 -10.01 11.44
N LEU A 118 -16.79 -9.41 10.70
CA LEU A 118 -16.33 -8.04 10.96
C LEU A 118 -17.38 -6.96 10.67
N ASN A 119 -18.26 -7.20 9.72
CA ASN A 119 -19.35 -6.27 9.41
C ASN A 119 -20.52 -6.37 10.38
N ASN A 120 -20.69 -7.52 11.02
CA ASN A 120 -21.81 -7.85 11.89
C ASN A 120 -21.30 -8.39 13.25
N GLU A 121 -20.32 -7.70 13.86
CA GLU A 121 -19.71 -8.17 15.11
C GLU A 121 -20.80 -8.45 16.18
N PRO A 122 -20.94 -9.72 16.62
CA PRO A 122 -21.87 -10.07 17.69
C PRO A 122 -21.55 -9.35 19.00
N ASP A 123 -22.56 -9.10 19.82
CA ASP A 123 -22.35 -8.37 21.08
C ASP A 123 -21.45 -9.14 22.06
N GLU A 124 -21.50 -10.48 22.04
CA GLU A 124 -20.59 -11.34 22.79
C GLU A 124 -19.13 -11.13 22.39
N LEU A 125 -18.85 -11.05 21.07
CA LEU A 125 -17.51 -10.80 20.56
C LEU A 125 -17.02 -9.41 20.96
N LYS A 126 -17.87 -8.39 20.87
CA LYS A 126 -17.56 -7.03 21.34
C LYS A 126 -17.24 -7.00 22.84
N ALA A 127 -18.01 -7.76 23.65
CA ALA A 127 -17.78 -7.87 25.09
C ALA A 127 -16.43 -8.52 25.41
N LEU A 128 -16.05 -9.59 24.68
CA LEU A 128 -14.74 -10.24 24.82
C LEU A 128 -13.60 -9.29 24.47
N ILE A 129 -13.71 -8.54 23.37
CA ILE A 129 -12.71 -7.55 22.97
C ILE A 129 -12.55 -6.48 24.07
N ARG A 130 -13.65 -5.92 24.57
CA ARG A 130 -13.63 -4.92 25.67
C ARG A 130 -12.98 -5.49 26.93
N SER A 131 -13.33 -6.71 27.32
CA SER A 131 -12.75 -7.40 28.47
C SER A 131 -11.23 -7.57 28.31
N ASN A 132 -10.76 -7.96 27.13
CA ASN A 132 -9.34 -8.12 26.86
C ASN A 132 -8.59 -6.77 26.89
N ILE A 133 -9.19 -5.69 26.39
CA ILE A 133 -8.64 -4.33 26.50
C ILE A 133 -8.53 -3.89 27.96
N SER A 134 -9.56 -4.14 28.78
CA SER A 134 -9.54 -3.78 30.21
C SER A 134 -8.46 -4.52 31.00
N ARG A 135 -8.03 -5.70 30.52
CA ARG A 135 -6.88 -6.46 31.04
C ARG A 135 -5.52 -5.96 30.53
N GLY A 136 -5.48 -4.85 29.80
CA GLY A 136 -4.26 -4.19 29.34
C GLY A 136 -3.70 -4.68 28.01
N LEU A 137 -4.44 -5.48 27.25
CA LEU A 137 -4.03 -5.88 25.89
C LEU A 137 -4.17 -4.70 24.92
N SER A 138 -3.32 -4.66 23.90
CA SER A 138 -3.53 -3.78 22.75
C SER A 138 -4.83 -4.14 22.02
N TYR A 139 -5.43 -3.22 21.29
CA TYR A 139 -6.64 -3.54 20.52
C TYR A 139 -6.42 -4.71 19.52
N PRO A 140 -5.30 -4.79 18.75
CA PRO A 140 -5.04 -5.96 17.91
C PRO A 140 -4.93 -7.28 18.70
N ASP A 141 -4.22 -7.28 19.82
CA ASP A 141 -4.05 -8.48 20.65
C ASP A 141 -5.37 -8.89 21.32
N ALA A 142 -6.12 -7.90 21.82
CA ALA A 142 -7.44 -8.11 22.43
C ALA A 142 -8.42 -8.74 21.43
N ARG A 143 -8.41 -8.25 20.20
CA ARG A 143 -9.23 -8.74 19.10
C ARG A 143 -8.81 -10.14 18.65
N ALA A 144 -7.52 -10.37 18.42
CA ALA A 144 -7.01 -11.69 18.06
C ALA A 144 -7.38 -12.75 19.10
N ARG A 145 -7.23 -12.42 20.38
CA ARG A 145 -7.62 -13.30 21.48
C ARG A 145 -9.12 -13.57 21.50
N ALA A 146 -9.95 -12.53 21.38
CA ALA A 146 -11.41 -12.67 21.34
C ALA A 146 -11.87 -13.54 20.16
N PHE A 147 -11.24 -13.39 19.00
CA PHE A 147 -11.52 -14.23 17.83
C PHE A 147 -11.13 -15.68 18.07
N GLY A 148 -9.99 -15.96 18.71
CA GLY A 148 -9.58 -17.31 19.06
C GLY A 148 -10.49 -17.97 20.09
N GLU A 149 -11.14 -17.20 20.98
CA GLU A 149 -12.08 -17.68 21.98
C GLU A 149 -13.52 -17.88 21.42
N TYR A 150 -13.92 -17.07 20.43
CA TYR A 150 -15.30 -17.01 19.93
C TYR A 150 -15.54 -17.74 18.63
N LEU A 151 -14.55 -17.78 17.72
CA LEU A 151 -14.69 -18.32 16.37
C LEU A 151 -14.12 -19.74 16.25
N PRO A 152 -14.58 -20.54 15.28
CA PRO A 152 -13.91 -21.79 14.90
C PRO A 152 -12.44 -21.53 14.56
N PRO A 153 -11.53 -22.47 14.90
CA PRO A 153 -10.08 -22.27 14.72
C PRO A 153 -9.65 -21.87 13.30
N GLU A 154 -10.27 -22.47 12.27
CA GLU A 154 -9.99 -22.13 10.88
C GLU A 154 -10.35 -20.67 10.55
N LEU A 155 -11.47 -20.16 11.09
CA LEU A 155 -11.91 -18.78 10.87
C LEU A 155 -11.10 -17.79 11.72
N ALA A 156 -10.70 -18.18 12.93
CA ALA A 156 -9.87 -17.35 13.79
C ALA A 156 -8.46 -17.14 13.21
N SER A 157 -7.89 -18.15 12.53
CA SER A 157 -6.54 -18.14 11.99
C SER A 157 -6.33 -17.04 10.94
N VAL A 158 -7.32 -16.72 10.10
CA VAL A 158 -7.20 -15.70 9.05
C VAL A 158 -7.00 -14.30 9.60
N PHE A 159 -7.41 -14.04 10.84
CA PHE A 159 -7.23 -12.73 11.50
C PHE A 159 -5.82 -12.50 12.06
N SER A 160 -4.94 -13.49 12.00
CA SER A 160 -3.53 -13.37 12.36
C SER A 160 -2.59 -13.29 11.15
N SER A 161 -3.11 -13.53 9.95
CA SER A 161 -2.35 -13.58 8.70
C SER A 161 -2.43 -12.23 7.95
N PRO A 162 -1.31 -11.53 7.72
CA PRO A 162 -1.34 -10.16 7.18
C PRO A 162 -2.02 -10.02 5.81
N ASN A 163 -1.82 -10.98 4.89
CA ASN A 163 -2.46 -10.90 3.57
C ASN A 163 -3.93 -11.32 3.64
N ASP A 164 -4.30 -12.27 4.52
CA ASP A 164 -5.71 -12.62 4.74
C ASP A 164 -6.48 -11.44 5.34
N ILE A 165 -5.87 -10.68 6.27
CA ILE A 165 -6.46 -9.43 6.79
C ILE A 165 -6.71 -8.44 5.67
N LEU A 166 -5.75 -8.25 4.74
CA LEU A 166 -5.96 -7.40 3.57
C LEU A 166 -7.05 -7.94 2.65
N GLY A 167 -7.08 -9.25 2.40
CA GLY A 167 -8.14 -9.92 1.63
C GLY A 167 -9.53 -9.69 2.22
N ILE A 168 -9.66 -9.82 3.54
CA ILE A 168 -10.89 -9.51 4.27
C ILE A 168 -11.30 -8.04 4.06
N GLU A 169 -10.34 -7.10 4.16
CA GLU A 169 -10.64 -5.67 3.97
C GLU A 169 -11.00 -5.34 2.51
N TYR A 170 -10.46 -6.05 1.50
CA TYR A 170 -10.92 -5.91 0.11
C TYR A 170 -12.37 -6.37 -0.04
N ILE A 171 -12.76 -7.50 0.52
CA ILE A 171 -14.14 -8.00 0.50
C ILE A 171 -15.08 -7.02 1.21
N ARG A 172 -14.65 -6.48 2.35
CA ARG A 172 -15.42 -5.45 3.08
C ARG A 172 -15.59 -4.17 2.26
N ALA A 173 -14.52 -3.73 1.60
CA ALA A 173 -14.55 -2.55 0.73
C ALA A 173 -15.51 -2.74 -0.45
N ILE A 174 -15.48 -3.89 -1.13
CA ILE A 174 -16.41 -4.24 -2.21
C ILE A 174 -17.87 -4.08 -1.74
N ARG A 175 -18.20 -4.67 -0.59
CA ARG A 175 -19.55 -4.57 -0.02
C ARG A 175 -19.94 -3.14 0.36
N ARG A 176 -18.98 -2.39 0.93
CA ARG A 176 -19.22 -1.01 1.42
C ARG A 176 -19.57 -0.04 0.32
N ILE A 177 -19.02 -0.22 -0.89
CA ILE A 177 -19.27 0.65 -2.04
C ILE A 177 -20.23 0.01 -3.05
N ASP A 178 -20.82 -1.13 -2.70
CA ASP A 178 -21.73 -1.92 -3.56
C ASP A 178 -21.11 -2.22 -4.95
N ALA A 179 -19.82 -2.59 -4.95
CA ALA A 179 -19.11 -2.90 -6.18
C ALA A 179 -19.41 -4.32 -6.67
N THR A 180 -19.38 -4.50 -7.97
CA THR A 180 -19.61 -5.81 -8.62
C THR A 180 -18.37 -6.67 -8.78
N LEU A 181 -17.21 -6.20 -8.26
CA LEU A 181 -15.93 -6.90 -8.35
C LEU A 181 -15.96 -8.26 -7.64
N GLN A 182 -15.53 -9.32 -8.32
CA GLN A 182 -15.40 -10.65 -7.74
C GLN A 182 -14.04 -10.82 -7.06
N PRO A 183 -13.96 -11.05 -5.73
CA PRO A 183 -12.69 -11.29 -5.06
C PRO A 183 -12.19 -12.71 -5.32
N ILE A 184 -10.87 -12.84 -5.53
CA ILE A 184 -10.17 -14.10 -5.81
C ILE A 184 -8.94 -14.17 -4.90
N ALA A 185 -8.93 -15.11 -3.97
CA ALA A 185 -7.77 -15.39 -3.13
C ALA A 185 -6.78 -16.30 -3.89
N ILE A 186 -5.54 -15.82 -4.04
CA ILE A 186 -4.45 -16.60 -4.62
C ILE A 186 -3.60 -17.15 -3.49
N GLY A 187 -3.59 -18.46 -3.32
CA GLY A 187 -2.75 -19.14 -2.33
C GLY A 187 -1.27 -18.81 -2.52
N ARG A 188 -0.61 -18.38 -1.46
CA ARG A 188 0.82 -18.12 -1.49
C ARG A 188 1.62 -19.39 -1.47
N THR A 189 2.52 -19.56 -2.44
CA THR A 189 3.45 -20.68 -2.48
C THR A 189 4.79 -20.27 -1.85
N GLY A 190 5.23 -21.03 -0.87
CA GLY A 190 6.64 -21.13 -0.47
C GLY A 190 7.12 -20.26 0.67
N VAL A 191 6.65 -19.02 0.93
CA VAL A 191 7.26 -18.15 1.95
C VAL A 191 6.23 -17.28 2.67
N ALA A 192 6.24 -17.33 4.01
CA ALA A 192 5.41 -16.45 4.84
C ALA A 192 5.81 -14.97 4.68
N HIS A 193 4.84 -14.07 4.90
CA HIS A 193 5.08 -12.63 4.90
C HIS A 193 6.13 -12.26 5.98
N ASP A 194 7.11 -11.42 5.63
CA ASP A 194 8.25 -11.02 6.48
C ASP A 194 9.25 -12.14 6.85
N SER A 195 9.17 -13.31 6.22
CA SER A 195 10.15 -14.36 6.42
C SER A 195 11.49 -14.01 5.76
N THR A 196 12.58 -14.38 6.43
CA THR A 196 13.93 -14.41 5.84
C THR A 196 14.21 -15.73 5.11
N HIS A 197 13.28 -16.69 5.20
CA HIS A 197 13.39 -17.97 4.49
C HIS A 197 13.18 -17.78 2.99
N THR A 198 13.80 -18.66 2.23
CA THR A 198 13.75 -18.72 0.77
C THR A 198 13.29 -20.11 0.35
N CYS A 199 12.41 -20.19 -0.65
CA CYS A 199 11.95 -21.46 -1.18
C CYS A 199 11.74 -21.32 -2.68
N GLY A 200 12.40 -22.19 -3.47
CA GLY A 200 12.14 -22.31 -4.91
C GLY A 200 12.22 -21.01 -5.72
N GLY A 201 13.13 -20.08 -5.39
CA GLY A 201 13.26 -18.79 -6.08
C GLY A 201 12.30 -17.70 -5.56
N PHE A 202 11.65 -17.91 -4.40
CA PHE A 202 10.76 -16.94 -3.77
C PHE A 202 11.32 -16.46 -2.43
N THR A 203 11.14 -15.18 -2.14
CA THR A 203 11.42 -14.57 -0.84
C THR A 203 10.50 -13.36 -0.62
N SER A 204 10.47 -12.81 0.59
CA SER A 204 9.66 -11.63 0.89
C SER A 204 10.32 -10.34 0.39
N ALA A 205 9.50 -9.34 0.02
CA ALA A 205 10.00 -7.99 -0.32
C ALA A 205 10.82 -7.38 0.83
N SER A 206 10.48 -7.68 2.09
CA SER A 206 11.22 -7.24 3.27
C SER A 206 12.64 -7.82 3.32
N ASN A 207 12.79 -9.10 2.98
CA ASN A 207 14.11 -9.73 2.90
C ASN A 207 14.95 -9.15 1.76
N ILE A 208 14.35 -8.90 0.60
CA ILE A 208 15.03 -8.25 -0.52
C ILE A 208 15.55 -6.87 -0.10
N ARG A 209 14.71 -6.05 0.55
CA ARG A 209 15.14 -4.72 1.05
C ARG A 209 16.28 -4.83 2.06
N ARG A 210 16.22 -5.82 2.96
CA ARG A 210 17.29 -6.08 3.93
C ARG A 210 18.61 -6.39 3.22
N LEU A 211 18.60 -7.30 2.26
CA LEU A 211 19.79 -7.68 1.49
C LEU A 211 20.38 -6.50 0.71
N ILE A 212 19.54 -5.65 0.11
CA ILE A 212 20.01 -4.44 -0.58
C ILE A 212 20.70 -3.48 0.41
N VAL A 213 20.09 -3.25 1.57
CA VAL A 213 20.64 -2.32 2.59
C VAL A 213 21.92 -2.84 3.23
N SER A 214 22.05 -4.16 3.40
CA SER A 214 23.28 -4.79 3.92
C SER A 214 24.42 -4.90 2.89
N GLY A 215 24.20 -4.46 1.64
CA GLY A 215 25.18 -4.57 0.56
C GLY A 215 25.26 -5.96 -0.07
N GLU A 216 24.33 -6.84 0.25
CA GLU A 216 24.25 -8.23 -0.22
C GLU A 216 23.39 -8.35 -1.49
N SER A 217 23.41 -7.35 -2.37
CA SER A 217 22.53 -7.27 -3.54
C SER A 217 22.73 -8.41 -4.55
N GLU A 218 23.86 -9.10 -4.55
CA GLU A 218 24.07 -10.28 -5.40
C GLU A 218 23.12 -11.45 -5.03
N HIS A 219 22.77 -11.56 -3.76
CA HIS A 219 21.91 -12.63 -3.26
C HIS A 219 20.45 -12.48 -3.66
N ILE A 220 20.03 -11.32 -4.17
CA ILE A 220 18.64 -11.12 -4.62
C ILE A 220 18.40 -11.59 -6.05
N LYS A 221 19.42 -11.88 -6.85
CA LYS A 221 19.30 -12.20 -8.28
C LYS A 221 18.30 -13.31 -8.56
N SER A 222 18.30 -14.37 -7.73
CA SER A 222 17.39 -15.51 -7.90
C SER A 222 15.92 -15.22 -7.53
N TYR A 223 15.65 -14.10 -6.87
CA TYR A 223 14.30 -13.72 -6.39
C TYR A 223 13.65 -12.62 -7.23
N ILE A 224 14.40 -12.05 -8.15
CA ILE A 224 14.00 -10.94 -9.01
C ILE A 224 13.91 -11.46 -10.45
N PRO A 225 12.89 -11.10 -11.22
CA PRO A 225 12.84 -11.44 -12.66
C PRO A 225 14.08 -10.90 -13.39
N GLU A 226 14.53 -11.66 -14.38
CA GLU A 226 15.59 -11.25 -15.28
C GLU A 226 15.27 -9.89 -15.92
N GLY A 227 16.22 -9.02 -16.10
CA GLY A 227 16.02 -7.65 -16.58
C GLY A 227 15.73 -6.63 -15.47
N ILE A 228 14.93 -6.97 -14.45
CA ILE A 228 14.72 -6.08 -13.29
C ILE A 228 16.00 -6.00 -12.44
N TYR A 229 16.72 -7.11 -12.28
CA TYR A 229 17.92 -7.15 -11.44
C TYR A 229 18.97 -6.16 -11.91
N GLU A 230 19.30 -6.14 -13.21
CA GLU A 230 20.27 -5.21 -13.78
C GLU A 230 19.82 -3.75 -13.66
N ASP A 231 18.54 -3.50 -13.88
CA ASP A 231 17.91 -2.20 -13.66
C ASP A 231 18.06 -1.72 -12.20
N MET A 232 17.80 -2.59 -11.23
CA MET A 232 17.99 -2.28 -9.82
C MET A 232 19.44 -1.89 -9.52
N LEU A 233 20.40 -2.69 -9.99
CA LEU A 233 21.83 -2.39 -9.80
C LEU A 233 22.21 -1.04 -10.38
N SER A 234 21.67 -0.68 -11.55
CA SER A 234 21.98 0.57 -12.26
C SER A 234 21.60 1.83 -11.48
N VAL A 235 20.63 1.74 -10.57
CA VAL A 235 20.10 2.86 -9.77
C VAL A 235 20.58 2.88 -8.32
N LEU A 236 21.15 1.76 -7.82
CA LEU A 236 21.67 1.69 -6.45
C LEU A 236 22.83 2.68 -6.27
N GLY A 237 22.86 3.37 -5.12
CA GLY A 237 23.82 4.43 -4.81
C GLY A 237 23.54 5.75 -5.52
N ARG A 238 22.54 5.82 -6.41
CA ARG A 238 22.14 7.02 -7.17
C ARG A 238 20.76 7.52 -6.75
N THR A 239 19.70 6.86 -7.24
CA THR A 239 18.30 7.22 -6.92
C THR A 239 17.65 6.24 -5.93
N ALA A 240 18.31 5.15 -5.62
CA ALA A 240 17.90 4.12 -4.66
C ALA A 240 19.11 3.62 -3.84
N PRO A 241 18.89 3.04 -2.64
CA PRO A 241 17.60 2.85 -1.99
C PRO A 241 17.12 4.13 -1.28
N ILE A 242 15.81 4.40 -1.34
CA ILE A 242 15.17 5.41 -0.50
C ILE A 242 14.61 4.69 0.74
N MET A 243 14.96 5.19 1.93
CA MET A 243 14.64 4.55 3.20
C MET A 243 14.00 5.57 4.17
N LEU A 244 13.31 5.09 5.20
CA LEU A 244 12.79 5.95 6.25
C LEU A 244 13.89 6.83 6.87
N GLN A 245 15.08 6.25 7.08
CA GLN A 245 16.24 6.93 7.64
C GLN A 245 16.78 8.03 6.73
N SER A 246 16.62 7.87 5.41
CA SER A 246 17.03 8.89 4.43
C SER A 246 16.24 10.20 4.59
N LEU A 247 14.99 10.12 5.10
CA LEU A 247 14.10 11.26 5.36
C LEU A 247 13.99 11.60 6.85
N SER A 248 14.95 11.14 7.66
CA SER A 248 14.88 11.24 9.12
C SER A 248 14.82 12.68 9.62
N ARG A 249 15.70 13.55 9.12
CA ARG A 249 15.78 14.97 9.54
C ARG A 249 14.55 15.75 9.12
N GLU A 250 14.09 15.54 7.90
CA GLU A 250 12.90 16.18 7.32
C GLU A 250 11.65 15.80 8.12
N THR A 251 11.54 14.52 8.49
CA THR A 251 10.42 14.00 9.29
C THR A 251 10.42 14.60 10.70
N VAL A 252 11.57 14.60 11.39
CA VAL A 252 11.68 15.20 12.72
C VAL A 252 11.43 16.71 12.66
N TYR A 253 11.93 17.40 11.62
CA TYR A 253 11.66 18.82 11.39
C TYR A 253 10.15 19.07 11.23
N ALA A 254 9.46 18.30 10.39
CA ALA A 254 8.03 18.43 10.20
C ALA A 254 7.27 18.23 11.52
N LEU A 255 7.57 17.18 12.29
CA LEU A 255 6.96 16.92 13.60
C LEU A 255 7.21 18.05 14.61
N ARG A 256 8.42 18.62 14.65
CA ARG A 256 8.78 19.72 15.57
C ARG A 256 8.03 21.02 15.30
N ARG A 257 7.68 21.28 14.04
CA ARG A 257 6.92 22.47 13.64
C ARG A 257 5.45 22.39 14.03
N MET A 258 4.93 21.20 14.29
CA MET A 258 3.50 20.99 14.57
C MET A 258 3.17 21.30 16.03
N SER A 259 2.01 21.96 16.25
CA SER A 259 1.36 22.02 17.56
C SER A 259 0.76 20.65 17.93
N LYS A 260 0.34 20.50 19.20
CA LYS A 260 -0.35 19.26 19.63
C LYS A 260 -1.66 19.05 18.89
N GLU A 261 -2.40 20.13 18.60
CA GLU A 261 -3.66 20.12 17.85
C GLU A 261 -3.43 19.67 16.42
N GLN A 262 -2.35 20.13 15.78
CA GLN A 262 -1.97 19.69 14.44
C GLN A 262 -1.54 18.22 14.45
N LEU A 263 -0.77 17.76 15.44
CA LEU A 263 -0.43 16.35 15.60
C LEU A 263 -1.68 15.47 15.78
N LYS A 264 -2.66 15.94 16.57
CA LYS A 264 -3.94 15.26 16.78
C LYS A 264 -4.78 15.16 15.51
N SER A 265 -4.61 16.09 14.55
CA SER A 265 -5.32 16.07 13.26
C SER A 265 -4.73 15.13 12.22
N LEU A 266 -3.56 14.53 12.48
CA LEU A 266 -2.99 13.51 11.61
C LEU A 266 -3.84 12.24 11.61
N PRO A 267 -3.88 11.49 10.48
CA PRO A 267 -4.55 10.20 10.44
C PRO A 267 -4.02 9.24 11.53
N ASP A 268 -4.88 8.42 12.08
CA ASP A 268 -4.56 7.39 13.09
C ASP A 268 -4.01 7.93 14.42
N VAL A 269 -3.99 9.23 14.69
CA VAL A 269 -3.62 9.80 16.00
C VAL A 269 -4.84 9.84 16.91
N THR A 270 -4.82 8.99 17.93
CA THR A 270 -5.88 8.85 18.95
C THR A 270 -5.26 8.61 20.32
N GLU A 271 -6.08 8.67 21.38
CA GLU A 271 -5.72 8.21 22.75
C GLU A 271 -4.52 8.94 23.38
N GLY A 272 -4.30 10.21 23.03
CA GLY A 272 -3.21 11.00 23.60
C GLY A 272 -1.84 10.76 22.93
N LEU A 273 -1.80 10.05 21.80
CA LEU A 273 -0.58 9.79 21.04
C LEU A 273 0.12 11.06 20.59
N GLU A 274 -0.63 12.14 20.35
CA GLU A 274 -0.10 13.47 20.03
C GLU A 274 0.86 14.01 21.12
N ASN A 275 0.58 13.71 22.39
CA ASN A 275 1.44 14.15 23.50
C ASN A 275 2.78 13.39 23.52
N LEU A 276 2.74 12.07 23.26
CA LEU A 276 3.94 11.26 23.16
C LEU A 276 4.82 11.69 21.98
N LEU A 277 4.22 11.88 20.81
CA LEU A 277 4.91 12.36 19.61
C LEU A 277 5.51 13.77 19.83
N TYR A 278 4.73 14.68 20.42
CA TYR A 278 5.18 16.05 20.73
C TYR A 278 6.40 16.07 21.63
N SER A 279 6.44 15.21 22.65
CA SER A 279 7.56 15.13 23.59
C SER A 279 8.76 14.42 22.95
N ALA A 280 8.54 13.29 22.27
CA ALA A 280 9.60 12.50 21.68
C ALA A 280 10.36 13.25 20.56
N CYS A 281 9.65 13.89 19.63
CA CYS A 281 10.30 14.63 18.54
C CYS A 281 11.13 15.83 18.99
N ARG A 282 10.87 16.36 20.19
CA ARG A 282 11.69 17.45 20.79
C ARG A 282 12.90 16.92 21.53
N LYS A 283 12.81 15.69 22.06
CA LYS A 283 13.91 15.04 22.78
C LYS A 283 14.93 14.42 21.84
N TYR A 284 14.48 13.79 20.75
CA TYR A 284 15.35 13.04 19.84
C TYR A 284 15.48 13.74 18.49
N ALA A 285 16.65 13.59 17.85
CA ALA A 285 16.98 14.26 16.59
C ALA A 285 16.88 13.35 15.35
N ASP A 286 16.59 12.07 15.53
CA ASP A 286 16.40 11.08 14.46
C ASP A 286 15.07 10.35 14.62
N ILE A 287 14.52 9.92 13.49
CA ILE A 287 13.20 9.30 13.46
C ILE A 287 13.18 7.91 14.15
N GLY A 288 14.25 7.17 14.10
CA GLY A 288 14.35 5.85 14.75
C GLY A 288 14.20 5.97 16.27
N SER A 289 14.93 6.91 16.89
CA SER A 289 14.83 7.22 18.32
C SER A 289 13.44 7.74 18.70
N VAL A 290 12.83 8.61 17.88
CA VAL A 290 11.46 9.09 18.10
C VAL A 290 10.47 7.93 18.09
N LEU A 291 10.53 7.06 17.08
CA LEU A 291 9.65 5.90 16.97
C LEU A 291 9.83 4.94 18.13
N THR A 292 11.07 4.67 18.54
CA THR A 292 11.37 3.80 19.68
C THR A 292 10.79 4.35 20.98
N ALA A 293 10.91 5.66 21.21
CA ALA A 293 10.41 6.32 22.42
C ALA A 293 8.87 6.34 22.50
N VAL A 294 8.16 6.37 21.35
CA VAL A 294 6.70 6.38 21.29
C VAL A 294 6.12 4.97 21.23
N LYS A 295 6.91 3.97 20.79
CA LYS A 295 6.47 2.58 20.64
C LYS A 295 6.02 2.00 21.98
N SER A 296 4.81 1.48 22.01
CA SER A 296 4.22 0.77 23.14
C SER A 296 3.44 -0.45 22.66
N ARG A 297 2.88 -1.24 23.57
CA ARG A 297 1.99 -2.34 23.20
C ARG A 297 0.74 -1.87 22.46
N ARG A 298 0.28 -0.62 22.70
CA ARG A 298 -0.94 -0.05 22.08
C ARG A 298 -0.76 0.36 20.62
N TYR A 299 0.47 0.74 20.21
CA TYR A 299 0.73 1.30 18.88
C TYR A 299 1.70 0.41 18.11
N THR A 300 1.24 -0.12 16.97
CA THR A 300 2.12 -0.89 16.08
C THR A 300 3.15 0.03 15.43
N MET A 301 4.33 -0.50 15.12
CA MET A 301 5.40 0.26 14.46
C MET A 301 4.93 0.83 13.12
N ALA A 302 4.18 0.06 12.32
CA ALA A 302 3.65 0.51 11.05
C ALA A 302 2.70 1.71 11.20
N ARG A 303 1.82 1.72 12.23
CA ARG A 303 0.96 2.87 12.54
C ARG A 303 1.77 4.12 12.85
N LEU A 304 2.78 4.00 13.71
CA LEU A 304 3.65 5.13 14.08
C LEU A 304 4.41 5.68 12.88
N LYS A 305 4.97 4.81 12.04
CA LYS A 305 5.65 5.22 10.81
C LYS A 305 4.69 5.95 9.86
N ARG A 306 3.47 5.43 9.64
CA ARG A 306 2.46 6.11 8.80
C ARG A 306 2.15 7.51 9.30
N ILE A 307 1.93 7.67 10.60
CA ILE A 307 1.70 9.00 11.22
C ILE A 307 2.86 9.94 10.94
N CYS A 308 4.11 9.48 11.10
CA CYS A 308 5.29 10.29 10.82
C CYS A 308 5.39 10.68 9.33
N MET A 309 5.07 9.77 8.42
CA MET A 309 5.04 10.09 6.98
C MET A 309 3.88 11.05 6.65
N CYS A 310 2.71 10.87 7.24
CA CYS A 310 1.61 11.83 7.09
C CYS A 310 2.00 13.23 7.57
N ALA A 311 2.73 13.34 8.69
CA ALA A 311 3.24 14.61 9.18
C ALA A 311 4.23 15.26 8.19
N LEU A 312 5.17 14.47 7.66
CA LEU A 312 6.14 14.90 6.66
C LEU A 312 5.46 15.44 5.38
N LEU A 313 4.45 14.74 4.91
CA LEU A 313 3.76 15.02 3.65
C LEU A 313 2.64 16.06 3.77
N GLY A 314 2.25 16.42 5.01
CA GLY A 314 1.11 17.29 5.25
C GLY A 314 -0.24 16.63 4.94
N ILE A 315 -0.37 15.33 5.24
CA ILE A 315 -1.63 14.59 5.10
C ILE A 315 -2.39 14.67 6.41
N TYR A 316 -3.56 15.31 6.39
CA TYR A 316 -4.41 15.50 7.56
C TYR A 316 -5.78 14.85 7.38
N GLY A 317 -6.40 14.52 8.52
CA GLY A 317 -7.74 13.96 8.58
C GLY A 317 -7.86 12.53 8.10
N SER A 318 -9.08 12.02 8.07
CA SER A 318 -9.35 10.64 7.66
C SER A 318 -9.24 10.47 6.14
N PRO A 319 -8.52 9.46 5.65
CA PRO A 319 -8.50 9.11 4.22
C PRO A 319 -9.91 8.85 3.66
N MET A 320 -10.83 8.30 4.47
CA MET A 320 -12.21 8.02 4.08
C MET A 320 -12.96 9.25 3.55
N LYS A 321 -12.62 10.45 4.05
CA LYS A 321 -13.21 11.73 3.59
C LYS A 321 -12.64 12.21 2.25
N LYS A 322 -11.65 11.51 1.71
CA LYS A 322 -10.98 11.86 0.44
C LYS A 322 -11.42 11.01 -0.74
N LEU A 323 -12.40 10.11 -0.56
CA LEU A 323 -12.92 9.29 -1.66
C LEU A 323 -13.49 10.13 -2.81
N ASP A 324 -14.15 11.25 -2.49
CA ASP A 324 -14.71 12.16 -3.50
C ASP A 324 -13.65 12.95 -4.29
N SER A 325 -12.40 12.92 -3.84
CA SER A 325 -11.28 13.57 -4.53
C SER A 325 -10.48 12.60 -5.42
N LEU A 326 -10.90 11.35 -5.53
CA LEU A 326 -10.19 10.35 -6.34
C LEU A 326 -10.26 10.70 -7.84
N PHE A 327 -9.20 10.34 -8.52
CA PHE A 327 -9.05 10.33 -9.98
C PHE A 327 -8.19 9.14 -10.37
N ILE A 328 -8.25 8.72 -11.61
CA ILE A 328 -7.43 7.62 -12.13
C ILE A 328 -6.20 8.19 -12.81
N ARG A 329 -5.04 7.97 -12.21
CA ARG A 329 -3.76 8.30 -12.80
C ARG A 329 -3.12 7.04 -13.37
N VAL A 330 -3.06 6.93 -14.67
CA VAL A 330 -2.37 5.82 -15.36
C VAL A 330 -0.88 6.15 -15.40
N LEU A 331 -0.05 5.29 -14.79
CA LEU A 331 1.41 5.41 -14.81
C LEU A 331 2.01 4.80 -16.07
N GLY A 332 1.41 3.72 -16.54
CA GLY A 332 1.89 3.04 -17.73
C GLY A 332 0.94 1.94 -18.21
N ILE A 333 1.19 1.49 -19.42
CA ILE A 333 0.41 0.47 -20.12
C ILE A 333 1.30 -0.36 -21.04
N ARG A 334 0.96 -1.61 -21.24
CA ARG A 334 1.54 -2.43 -22.30
C ARG A 334 0.94 -2.06 -23.65
N ARG A 335 1.77 -2.13 -24.69
CA ARG A 335 1.38 -1.76 -26.06
C ARG A 335 0.20 -2.59 -26.57
N GLU A 336 0.15 -3.87 -26.21
CA GLU A 336 -0.92 -4.80 -26.57
C GLU A 336 -2.24 -4.54 -25.84
N ALA A 337 -2.21 -3.75 -24.76
CA ALA A 337 -3.36 -3.45 -23.92
C ALA A 337 -4.00 -2.07 -24.19
N GLN A 338 -3.76 -1.46 -25.35
CA GLN A 338 -4.32 -0.13 -25.68
C GLN A 338 -5.87 -0.12 -25.63
N SER A 339 -6.51 -1.24 -25.93
CA SER A 339 -7.97 -1.38 -25.79
C SER A 339 -8.46 -1.14 -24.36
N LEU A 340 -7.66 -1.46 -23.34
CA LEU A 340 -7.96 -1.14 -21.93
C LEU A 340 -8.00 0.36 -21.70
N LEU A 341 -7.09 1.14 -22.28
CA LEU A 341 -7.06 2.60 -22.10
C LEU A 341 -8.29 3.25 -22.75
N SER A 342 -8.69 2.77 -23.91
CA SER A 342 -9.91 3.24 -24.59
C SER A 342 -11.14 2.92 -23.74
N ALA A 343 -11.26 1.69 -23.25
CA ALA A 343 -12.35 1.29 -22.38
C ALA A 343 -12.37 2.07 -21.05
N LEU A 344 -11.19 2.37 -20.48
CA LEU A 344 -11.06 3.19 -19.28
C LEU A 344 -11.61 4.61 -19.50
N HIS A 345 -11.28 5.24 -20.63
CA HIS A 345 -11.81 6.57 -20.95
C HIS A 345 -13.33 6.58 -21.20
N GLU A 346 -13.89 5.48 -21.70
CA GLU A 346 -15.32 5.35 -21.97
C GLU A 346 -16.12 5.05 -20.71
N LYS A 347 -15.62 4.16 -19.83
CA LYS A 347 -16.40 3.57 -18.73
C LYS A 347 -16.13 4.18 -17.36
N SER A 348 -15.02 4.92 -17.21
CA SER A 348 -14.62 5.41 -15.89
C SER A 348 -15.61 6.47 -15.36
N GLU A 349 -16.04 6.29 -14.12
CA GLU A 349 -16.78 7.30 -13.36
C GLU A 349 -15.87 8.41 -12.79
N LEU A 350 -14.54 8.22 -12.83
CA LEU A 350 -13.56 9.16 -12.32
C LEU A 350 -12.80 9.82 -13.49
N PRO A 351 -12.31 11.05 -13.32
CA PRO A 351 -11.41 11.66 -14.30
C PRO A 351 -10.18 10.78 -14.54
N VAL A 352 -9.87 10.52 -15.80
CA VAL A 352 -8.70 9.72 -16.23
C VAL A 352 -7.57 10.64 -16.65
N PHE A 353 -6.38 10.31 -16.18
CA PHE A 353 -5.19 11.13 -16.23
C PHE A 353 -4.01 10.34 -16.80
N THR A 354 -3.53 10.71 -17.96
CA THR A 354 -2.37 10.08 -18.61
C THR A 354 -1.21 11.03 -18.84
N ARG A 355 -1.50 12.35 -18.86
CA ARG A 355 -0.54 13.43 -19.14
C ARG A 355 -0.90 14.71 -18.39
N TYR A 356 0.03 15.63 -18.27
CA TYR A 356 -0.17 16.90 -17.56
C TYR A 356 -1.36 17.73 -18.08
N GLY A 357 -1.59 17.75 -19.38
CA GLY A 357 -2.73 18.49 -19.97
C GLY A 357 -4.11 18.06 -19.42
N ASP A 358 -4.21 16.87 -18.85
CA ASP A 358 -5.46 16.38 -18.27
C ASP A 358 -5.79 17.01 -16.90
N VAL A 359 -4.85 17.75 -16.26
CA VAL A 359 -5.05 18.44 -14.97
C VAL A 359 -6.22 19.41 -15.03
N SER A 360 -6.45 20.06 -16.18
CA SER A 360 -7.56 21.00 -16.37
C SER A 360 -8.95 20.37 -16.20
N LYS A 361 -9.05 19.04 -16.21
CA LYS A 361 -10.29 18.29 -16.02
C LYS A 361 -10.63 18.04 -14.54
N LEU A 362 -9.70 18.35 -13.63
CA LEU A 362 -9.85 18.09 -12.20
C LEU A 362 -10.63 19.23 -11.52
N ASN A 363 -11.53 18.86 -10.60
CA ASN A 363 -12.13 19.81 -9.68
C ASN A 363 -11.13 20.24 -8.58
N GLU A 364 -11.51 21.19 -7.72
CA GLU A 364 -10.65 21.74 -6.68
C GLU A 364 -10.07 20.65 -5.75
N ARG A 365 -10.92 19.75 -5.21
CA ARG A 365 -10.48 18.66 -4.32
C ARG A 365 -9.54 17.66 -5.01
N GLN A 366 -9.79 17.36 -6.27
CA GLN A 366 -8.93 16.50 -7.07
C GLN A 366 -7.59 17.18 -7.38
N SER A 367 -7.62 18.49 -7.62
CA SER A 367 -6.40 19.29 -7.84
C SER A 367 -5.54 19.38 -6.58
N GLU A 368 -6.15 19.50 -5.39
CA GLU A 368 -5.45 19.42 -4.11
C GLU A 368 -4.79 18.05 -3.91
N LEU A 369 -5.51 16.96 -4.22
CA LEU A 369 -4.95 15.60 -4.14
C LEU A 369 -3.81 15.42 -5.14
N MET A 370 -3.93 15.95 -6.36
CA MET A 370 -2.85 15.91 -7.35
C MET A 370 -1.63 16.70 -6.87
N ALA A 371 -1.81 17.89 -6.31
CA ALA A 371 -0.71 18.68 -5.73
C ALA A 371 -0.01 17.93 -4.59
N LEU A 372 -0.76 17.18 -3.79
CA LEU A 372 -0.20 16.31 -2.76
C LEU A 372 0.64 15.18 -3.39
N GLU A 373 0.17 14.53 -4.46
CA GLU A 373 0.92 13.47 -5.14
C GLU A 373 2.26 13.97 -5.73
N VAL A 374 2.26 15.18 -6.28
CA VAL A 374 3.51 15.85 -6.73
C VAL A 374 4.45 16.09 -5.55
N ARG A 375 3.93 16.64 -4.45
CA ARG A 375 4.71 16.85 -3.23
C ARG A 375 5.29 15.56 -2.69
N CYS A 376 4.54 14.45 -2.74
CA CYS A 376 5.05 13.14 -2.32
C CYS A 376 6.27 12.71 -3.15
N ALA A 377 6.23 12.92 -4.47
CA ALA A 377 7.36 12.62 -5.34
C ALA A 377 8.58 13.50 -5.04
N ASP A 378 8.37 14.80 -4.87
CA ASP A 378 9.43 15.77 -4.56
C ASP A 378 10.09 15.45 -3.20
N ILE A 379 9.29 15.13 -2.17
CA ILE A 379 9.81 14.77 -0.84
C ILE A 379 10.53 13.42 -0.87
N ALA A 380 9.98 12.41 -1.56
CA ALA A 380 10.66 11.13 -1.70
C ALA A 380 12.04 11.29 -2.35
N ALA A 381 12.17 12.18 -3.32
CA ALA A 381 13.44 12.45 -3.99
C ALA A 381 14.52 13.03 -3.08
N LEU A 382 14.16 13.69 -1.97
CA LEU A 382 15.14 14.16 -0.96
C LEU A 382 15.84 12.98 -0.27
N GLY A 383 15.20 11.81 -0.23
CA GLY A 383 15.78 10.60 0.36
C GLY A 383 16.73 9.83 -0.56
N ARG A 384 17.02 10.31 -1.78
CA ARG A 384 17.96 9.66 -2.70
C ARG A 384 19.38 9.68 -2.16
N PRO A 385 20.16 8.60 -2.35
CA PRO A 385 21.56 8.56 -1.91
C PRO A 385 22.43 9.64 -2.54
N SER A 386 22.18 9.99 -3.81
CA SER A 386 22.91 11.04 -4.52
C SER A 386 21.94 12.17 -4.89
N PRO A 387 22.24 13.42 -4.48
CA PRO A 387 21.48 14.58 -4.94
C PRO A 387 21.48 14.64 -6.48
N SER A 388 20.33 14.63 -7.07
CA SER A 388 20.19 14.77 -8.53
C SER A 388 18.99 15.66 -8.82
N PRO A 389 19.01 16.43 -9.92
CA PRO A 389 17.86 17.20 -10.32
C PRO A 389 16.63 16.32 -10.44
N VAL A 390 15.56 16.71 -9.78
CA VAL A 390 14.27 16.03 -9.86
C VAL A 390 13.51 16.64 -11.04
N LYS A 391 13.15 15.79 -12.01
CA LYS A 391 12.17 16.23 -12.98
C LYS A 391 10.82 16.31 -12.31
N SER A 392 10.08 17.38 -12.56
CA SER A 392 8.69 17.46 -12.13
C SER A 392 7.97 16.19 -12.56
N ASP A 393 7.18 15.63 -11.64
CA ASP A 393 6.39 14.43 -11.88
C ASP A 393 5.49 14.54 -13.14
N PHE A 394 5.10 15.73 -13.50
CA PHE A 394 4.33 16.04 -14.71
C PHE A 394 5.12 15.99 -16.03
N SER A 395 6.45 16.10 -15.96
CA SER A 395 7.28 16.09 -17.17
C SER A 395 7.57 14.69 -17.71
N TYR A 396 7.11 13.65 -17.03
CA TYR A 396 7.29 12.29 -17.49
C TYR A 396 6.12 11.83 -18.38
N PRO A 397 6.40 11.26 -19.55
CA PRO A 397 5.39 10.66 -20.40
C PRO A 397 4.80 9.40 -19.76
N LEU A 398 3.65 8.96 -20.26
CA LEU A 398 3.11 7.64 -19.99
C LEU A 398 4.15 6.56 -20.31
N ILE A 399 4.31 5.59 -19.42
CA ILE A 399 5.18 4.43 -19.68
C ILE A 399 4.45 3.53 -20.68
N ILE A 400 5.10 3.19 -21.79
CA ILE A 400 4.60 2.22 -22.77
C ILE A 400 5.69 1.17 -22.96
N VAL A 401 5.38 -0.06 -22.64
CA VAL A 401 6.28 -1.21 -22.83
C VAL A 401 5.74 -2.15 -23.89
#